data_d0efced29134d428062b1be4ec0a0163
#
_entry.id   d0efced29134d428062b1be4ec0a0163
#
_cell.length_a   1.000
_cell.length_b   1.000
_cell.length_c   1.000
_cell.angle_alpha   90.00
_cell.angle_beta   90.00
_cell.angle_gamma   90.00
#
_symmetry.space_group_name_H-M   'P 1'
#
loop_
_entity.id
_entity.type
_entity.pdbx_description
1 polymer ?
#
loop_
_entity_poly.entity_id
_entity_poly.type
_entity_poly.pdbx_seq_one_letter_code
_entity_poly.pdbx_strand_id
1 'polypeptide(L)'
;MKHKFTCWIILFILCSVMPLRANDYEPAYVMLSPLDTAALPTISTKDNGGKLVRSILNKNGVWCKTRKQLARENFSYESVYKVMKNLYRYTHKHYVTFPVAYWSKTPQGDSLLVSGRVYLPKQRNLKGIVIANHYTMTSDVEVPSNMLSMESIFTMKGYAVIMPDYVGYGLSRNEVHPYLHWRSAAQTAVDMLNCMPDLLDYYGYSYPIDVVVAGYSQGGAVALGVTRMLEELDKHWVVRKLYAGAGPYDPAGTYLYSLERNEMGIPAAIPLIVMGLSDAYDLGFELQDFFLEPLLSNYDEWIGSKQYTVAEINEKMGSTIMSELMTPEALDTDHPLAEMLYEVLLWNSNIGYDLQSPAYFLHSVTDEVVPLLNSENLINAMPNDT
;
A
#
# COMPACT_ATOMS: atom_id res chain seq x y z
N MET A 1 12.31 -23.91 -9.79
CA MET A 1 11.66 -22.61 -9.92
C MET A 1 10.26 -22.53 -9.29
N LYS A 2 9.42 -23.57 -9.37
CA LYS A 2 8.05 -23.58 -8.76
C LYS A 2 7.97 -23.28 -7.27
N HIS A 3 8.95 -23.70 -6.45
CA HIS A 3 8.92 -23.50 -4.98
C HIS A 3 9.24 -22.07 -4.50
N LYS A 4 9.89 -21.23 -5.32
CA LYS A 4 10.18 -19.84 -4.92
C LYS A 4 8.98 -18.90 -5.16
N PHE A 5 8.18 -19.17 -6.18
CA PHE A 5 6.97 -18.41 -6.50
C PHE A 5 5.87 -18.60 -5.44
N THR A 6 5.73 -19.83 -4.95
CA THR A 6 4.74 -20.19 -3.92
C THR A 6 4.97 -19.46 -2.58
N CYS A 7 6.21 -19.16 -2.24
CA CYS A 7 6.54 -18.44 -1.00
C CYS A 7 6.05 -16.99 -0.98
N TRP A 8 6.07 -16.30 -2.13
CA TRP A 8 5.58 -14.93 -2.28
C TRP A 8 4.06 -14.84 -2.25
N ILE A 9 3.37 -15.77 -2.92
CA ILE A 9 1.91 -15.86 -2.90
C ILE A 9 1.40 -16.16 -1.48
N ILE A 10 2.07 -17.04 -0.73
CA ILE A 10 1.72 -17.33 0.67
C ILE A 10 1.95 -16.11 1.56
N LEU A 11 3.04 -15.38 1.37
CA LEU A 11 3.28 -14.12 2.07
C LEU A 11 2.15 -13.11 1.81
N PHE A 12 1.65 -13.11 0.58
CA PHE A 12 0.64 -12.19 0.08
C PHE A 12 -0.76 -12.46 0.62
N ILE A 13 -1.22 -13.71 0.57
CA ILE A 13 -2.53 -14.16 1.08
C ILE A 13 -2.64 -13.92 2.59
N LEU A 14 -1.51 -13.95 3.30
CA LEU A 14 -1.48 -13.73 4.75
C LEU A 14 -1.50 -12.26 5.16
N CYS A 15 -1.03 -11.36 4.30
CA CYS A 15 -1.15 -9.92 4.53
C CYS A 15 -2.60 -9.41 4.30
N SER A 16 -3.32 -9.99 3.34
CA SER A 16 -4.68 -9.59 3.00
C SER A 16 -5.79 -10.11 3.94
N VAL A 17 -5.47 -10.88 4.98
CA VAL A 17 -6.47 -11.60 5.80
C VAL A 17 -6.38 -11.29 7.29
N MET A 18 -5.67 -10.25 7.72
CA MET A 18 -5.53 -9.92 9.14
C MET A 18 -6.28 -8.64 9.54
N PRO A 19 -7.58 -8.66 9.82
CA PRO A 19 -8.21 -7.58 10.56
C PRO A 19 -7.77 -7.67 12.04
N LEU A 20 -7.00 -6.71 12.48
CA LEU A 20 -6.71 -6.49 13.90
C LEU A 20 -7.67 -5.43 14.41
N ARG A 21 -8.55 -5.78 15.34
CA ARG A 21 -9.17 -4.75 16.17
C ARG A 21 -8.08 -4.13 17.03
N ALA A 22 -7.85 -2.84 16.84
CA ALA A 22 -7.03 -2.06 17.73
C ALA A 22 -7.58 -2.21 19.17
N ASN A 23 -6.73 -2.61 20.10
CA ASN A 23 -6.97 -2.28 21.49
C ASN A 23 -6.61 -0.80 21.65
N ASP A 24 -7.27 -0.10 22.56
CA ASP A 24 -7.21 1.31 22.94
C ASP A 24 -5.80 1.89 23.21
N TYR A 25 -4.82 1.55 22.38
CA TYR A 25 -3.46 2.05 22.47
C TYR A 25 -3.21 2.96 21.26
N GLU A 26 -3.31 4.25 21.48
CA GLU A 26 -2.79 5.22 20.52
C GLU A 26 -1.26 5.09 20.47
N PRO A 27 -0.68 4.77 19.30
CA PRO A 27 0.77 4.70 19.18
C PRO A 27 1.37 6.09 19.38
N ALA A 28 2.37 6.20 20.25
CA ALA A 28 3.15 7.41 20.35
C ALA A 28 4.01 7.55 19.09
N TYR A 29 3.69 8.51 18.25
CA TYR A 29 4.44 8.80 17.01
C TYR A 29 5.74 9.52 17.31
N VAL A 30 6.78 9.17 16.56
CA VAL A 30 8.05 9.89 16.54
C VAL A 30 8.01 10.91 15.40
N MET A 31 8.15 12.19 15.72
CA MET A 31 8.28 13.25 14.70
C MET A 31 9.62 13.12 13.96
N LEU A 32 9.59 13.10 12.64
CA LEU A 32 10.81 13.04 11.83
C LEU A 32 11.32 14.42 11.40
N SER A 33 10.41 15.41 11.23
CA SER A 33 10.84 16.74 10.77
C SER A 33 9.90 17.84 11.32
N PRO A 34 10.38 18.76 12.17
CA PRO A 34 11.68 18.74 12.81
C PRO A 34 11.80 17.57 13.80
N LEU A 35 13.01 17.02 13.92
CA LEU A 35 13.25 15.87 14.77
C LEU A 35 13.13 16.27 16.26
N ASP A 36 12.12 15.78 16.94
CA ASP A 36 11.99 15.88 18.40
C ASP A 36 12.77 14.74 19.06
N THR A 37 14.00 15.02 19.44
CA THR A 37 14.89 14.03 20.04
C THR A 37 14.39 13.52 21.41
N ALA A 38 13.54 14.26 22.10
CA ALA A 38 12.94 13.83 23.37
C ALA A 38 11.85 12.76 23.17
N ALA A 39 11.20 12.75 21.99
CA ALA A 39 10.20 11.76 21.64
C ALA A 39 10.79 10.46 21.05
N LEU A 40 12.08 10.45 20.69
CA LEU A 40 12.70 9.27 20.09
C LEU A 40 12.84 8.13 21.09
N PRO A 41 12.40 6.91 20.75
CA PRO A 41 12.55 5.76 21.62
C PRO A 41 14.01 5.35 21.74
N THR A 42 14.45 5.02 22.94
CA THR A 42 15.76 4.42 23.14
C THR A 42 15.78 3.06 22.44
N ILE A 43 16.74 2.85 21.55
CA ILE A 43 16.96 1.54 20.92
C ILE A 43 17.44 0.57 21.99
N SER A 44 16.49 -0.14 22.59
CA SER A 44 16.73 -1.15 23.61
C SER A 44 16.91 -2.53 22.97
N THR A 45 17.76 -3.36 23.58
CA THR A 45 17.85 -4.79 23.25
C THR A 45 16.59 -5.57 23.70
N LYS A 46 15.71 -4.93 24.50
CA LYS A 46 14.44 -5.54 24.93
C LYS A 46 13.33 -5.15 23.93
N ASP A 47 12.89 -6.12 23.19
CA ASP A 47 11.88 -5.97 22.15
C ASP A 47 10.46 -5.92 22.74
N ASN A 48 9.80 -4.78 22.57
CA ASN A 48 8.38 -4.63 22.92
C ASN A 48 7.44 -5.14 21.81
N GLY A 49 7.91 -5.26 20.56
CA GLY A 49 7.13 -5.76 19.43
C GLY A 49 6.81 -7.26 19.53
N GLY A 50 7.66 -8.05 20.20
CA GLY A 50 7.44 -9.48 20.37
C GLY A 50 6.18 -9.85 21.17
N LYS A 51 5.69 -8.95 22.03
CA LYS A 51 4.41 -9.13 22.74
C LYS A 51 3.22 -8.94 21.82
N LEU A 52 3.28 -7.93 20.94
CA LEU A 52 2.25 -7.64 19.97
C LEU A 52 2.13 -8.77 18.94
N VAL A 53 3.24 -9.22 18.36
CA VAL A 53 3.25 -10.35 17.41
C VAL A 53 2.69 -11.62 18.03
N ARG A 54 3.02 -11.93 19.29
CA ARG A 54 2.42 -13.08 20.00
C ARG A 54 0.91 -12.91 20.21
N SER A 55 0.46 -11.70 20.52
CA SER A 55 -0.96 -11.40 20.66
C SER A 55 -1.72 -11.60 19.34
N ILE A 56 -1.15 -11.17 18.24
CA ILE A 56 -1.69 -11.32 16.88
C ILE A 56 -1.79 -12.81 16.50
N LEU A 57 -0.73 -13.57 16.68
CA LEU A 57 -0.66 -15.00 16.33
C LEU A 57 -1.56 -15.88 17.20
N ASN A 58 -1.93 -15.43 18.40
CA ASN A 58 -2.74 -16.22 19.35
C ASN A 58 -4.24 -15.89 19.32
N LYS A 59 -4.70 -14.89 18.54
CA LYS A 59 -6.13 -14.58 18.42
C LYS A 59 -6.81 -15.56 17.46
N ASN A 60 -7.65 -16.45 18.02
CA ASN A 60 -8.31 -17.54 17.31
C ASN A 60 -9.23 -17.14 16.15
N GLY A 61 -9.78 -15.90 16.13
CA GLY A 61 -10.73 -15.45 15.12
C GLY A 61 -10.13 -15.18 13.73
N VAL A 62 -8.93 -14.62 13.68
CA VAL A 62 -8.22 -14.26 12.43
C VAL A 62 -7.81 -15.52 11.66
N TRP A 63 -7.33 -16.54 12.36
CA TRP A 63 -6.83 -17.77 11.76
C TRP A 63 -7.92 -18.69 11.18
N CYS A 64 -9.17 -18.53 11.61
CA CYS A 64 -10.25 -19.40 11.15
C CYS A 64 -10.66 -19.09 9.68
N LYS A 65 -10.65 -17.81 9.27
CA LYS A 65 -10.91 -17.41 7.88
C LYS A 65 -9.74 -17.84 6.98
N THR A 66 -8.50 -17.59 7.40
CA THR A 66 -7.27 -18.00 6.68
C THR A 66 -7.17 -19.52 6.49
N ARG A 67 -7.64 -20.30 7.45
CA ARG A 67 -7.63 -21.76 7.39
C ARG A 67 -8.48 -22.30 6.24
N LYS A 68 -9.67 -21.72 6.01
CA LYS A 68 -10.55 -22.09 4.90
C LYS A 68 -9.95 -21.72 3.54
N GLN A 69 -9.30 -20.58 3.47
CA GLN A 69 -8.68 -20.07 2.25
C GLN A 69 -7.45 -20.90 1.86
N LEU A 70 -6.54 -21.18 2.80
CA LEU A 70 -5.37 -22.02 2.57
C LEU A 70 -5.75 -23.46 2.17
N ALA A 71 -6.84 -23.99 2.71
CA ALA A 71 -7.34 -25.31 2.34
C ALA A 71 -7.83 -25.38 0.88
N ARG A 72 -8.37 -24.29 0.33
CA ARG A 72 -8.74 -24.18 -1.09
C ARG A 72 -7.52 -24.22 -2.01
N GLU A 73 -6.39 -23.72 -1.53
CA GLU A 73 -5.10 -23.65 -2.27
C GLU A 73 -4.22 -24.90 -2.04
N ASN A 74 -4.77 -25.98 -1.45
CA ASN A 74 -4.03 -27.21 -1.10
C ASN A 74 -2.81 -27.00 -0.19
N PHE A 75 -2.78 -25.92 0.62
CA PHE A 75 -1.73 -25.71 1.60
C PHE A 75 -2.15 -26.22 3.00
N SER A 76 -1.23 -26.89 3.66
CA SER A 76 -1.42 -27.23 5.07
C SER A 76 -1.28 -25.97 5.93
N TYR A 77 -2.37 -25.57 6.56
CA TYR A 77 -2.40 -24.46 7.52
C TYR A 77 -1.27 -24.55 8.56
N GLU A 78 -1.02 -25.73 9.10
CA GLU A 78 0.01 -25.92 10.13
C GLU A 78 1.42 -25.67 9.59
N SER A 79 1.69 -26.05 8.34
CA SER A 79 2.97 -25.79 7.70
C SER A 79 3.19 -24.30 7.49
N VAL A 80 2.18 -23.59 6.99
CA VAL A 80 2.22 -22.14 6.79
C VAL A 80 2.36 -21.41 8.12
N TYR A 81 1.54 -21.76 9.12
CA TYR A 81 1.63 -21.21 10.48
C TYR A 81 3.02 -21.40 11.10
N LYS A 82 3.60 -22.60 10.97
CA LYS A 82 4.92 -22.89 11.51
C LYS A 82 6.02 -22.07 10.84
N VAL A 83 5.95 -21.92 9.52
CA VAL A 83 6.89 -21.08 8.75
C VAL A 83 6.76 -19.62 9.19
N MET A 84 5.55 -19.09 9.21
CA MET A 84 5.27 -17.70 9.62
C MET A 84 5.69 -17.42 11.06
N LYS A 85 5.33 -18.30 11.99
CA LYS A 85 5.73 -18.18 13.39
C LYS A 85 7.25 -18.18 13.56
N ASN A 86 7.96 -19.05 12.83
CA ASN A 86 9.41 -19.10 12.89
C ASN A 86 10.04 -17.86 12.25
N LEU A 87 9.49 -17.39 11.13
CA LEU A 87 9.93 -16.18 10.45
C LEU A 87 9.78 -14.98 11.37
N TYR A 88 8.60 -14.77 11.96
CA TYR A 88 8.38 -13.69 12.94
C TYR A 88 9.27 -13.79 14.16
N ARG A 89 9.44 -14.99 14.74
CA ARG A 89 10.35 -15.21 15.88
C ARG A 89 11.80 -14.90 15.54
N TYR A 90 12.17 -15.09 14.30
CA TYR A 90 13.53 -14.83 13.84
C TYR A 90 13.73 -13.35 13.51
N THR A 91 12.82 -12.74 12.76
CA THR A 91 12.95 -11.36 12.30
C THR A 91 12.91 -10.35 13.45
N HIS A 92 11.93 -10.40 14.36
CA HIS A 92 11.74 -9.37 15.38
C HIS A 92 12.90 -9.26 16.39
N LYS A 93 13.79 -10.22 16.44
CA LYS A 93 15.01 -10.13 17.24
C LYS A 93 16.08 -9.23 16.63
N HIS A 94 15.93 -8.88 15.36
CA HIS A 94 16.95 -8.24 14.55
C HIS A 94 16.67 -6.76 14.24
N TYR A 95 15.51 -6.24 14.60
CA TYR A 95 15.14 -4.85 14.36
C TYR A 95 14.51 -4.18 15.58
N VAL A 96 14.43 -2.87 15.51
CA VAL A 96 13.53 -2.02 16.30
C VAL A 96 12.57 -1.34 15.35
N THR A 97 11.36 -1.02 15.80
CA THR A 97 10.35 -0.37 14.99
C THR A 97 9.48 0.55 15.81
N PHE A 98 9.05 1.62 15.20
CA PHE A 98 8.14 2.59 15.79
C PHE A 98 7.36 3.31 14.67
N PRO A 99 6.14 3.80 14.97
CA PRO A 99 5.43 4.68 14.07
C PRO A 99 6.10 6.06 14.06
N VAL A 100 6.01 6.74 12.93
CA VAL A 100 6.61 8.06 12.73
C VAL A 100 5.59 9.03 12.17
N ALA A 101 5.75 10.31 12.49
CA ALA A 101 5.00 11.42 11.91
C ALA A 101 5.97 12.32 11.14
N TYR A 102 5.53 12.83 10.00
CA TYR A 102 6.32 13.73 9.17
C TYR A 102 5.41 14.59 8.30
N TRP A 103 5.95 15.71 7.83
CA TRP A 103 5.22 16.60 6.95
C TRP A 103 5.29 16.12 5.50
N SER A 104 4.15 16.15 4.83
CA SER A 104 3.98 15.88 3.41
C SER A 104 2.95 16.86 2.84
N LYS A 105 2.31 16.51 1.74
CA LYS A 105 1.36 17.37 1.04
C LYS A 105 0.07 16.64 0.69
N THR A 106 -1.03 17.39 0.64
CA THR A 106 -2.27 16.95 0.00
C THR A 106 -2.07 16.86 -1.52
N PRO A 107 -2.98 16.23 -2.28
CA PRO A 107 -2.95 16.29 -3.75
C PRO A 107 -2.92 17.72 -4.31
N GLN A 108 -3.54 18.68 -3.61
CA GLN A 108 -3.60 20.09 -3.98
C GLN A 108 -2.32 20.88 -3.60
N GLY A 109 -1.40 20.27 -2.85
CA GLY A 109 -0.11 20.85 -2.49
C GLY A 109 -0.06 21.48 -1.11
N ASP A 110 -1.12 21.45 -0.32
CA ASP A 110 -1.16 21.96 1.04
C ASP A 110 -0.37 21.08 2.00
N SER A 111 0.29 21.70 2.98
CA SER A 111 1.06 20.98 3.99
C SER A 111 0.16 20.12 4.86
N LEU A 112 0.52 18.85 5.01
CA LEU A 112 -0.24 17.85 5.77
C LEU A 112 0.68 17.02 6.64
N LEU A 113 0.29 16.83 7.92
CA LEU A 113 0.98 15.89 8.80
C LEU A 113 0.49 14.48 8.51
N VAL A 114 1.41 13.61 8.10
CA VAL A 114 1.15 12.21 7.75
C VAL A 114 1.95 11.26 8.64
N SER A 115 1.71 9.99 8.53
CA SER A 115 2.38 8.96 9.32
C SER A 115 2.86 7.79 8.48
N GLY A 116 3.61 6.93 9.15
CA GLY A 116 4.14 5.69 8.61
C GLY A 116 4.89 4.91 9.66
N ARG A 117 5.64 3.91 9.27
CA ARG A 117 6.45 3.09 10.15
C ARG A 117 7.86 2.92 9.66
N VAL A 118 8.80 2.98 10.60
CA VAL A 118 10.22 2.71 10.37
C VAL A 118 10.61 1.39 11.02
N TYR A 119 11.42 0.59 10.33
CA TYR A 119 12.10 -0.59 10.87
C TYR A 119 13.60 -0.41 10.70
N LEU A 120 14.35 -0.44 11.79
CA LEU A 120 15.80 -0.29 11.80
C LEU A 120 16.45 -1.59 12.25
N PRO A 121 17.41 -2.16 11.48
CA PRO A 121 18.16 -3.32 11.94
C PRO A 121 19.02 -2.96 13.15
N LYS A 122 19.34 -3.92 14.00
CA LYS A 122 20.24 -3.68 15.14
C LYS A 122 21.68 -3.40 14.74
N GLN A 123 22.11 -3.89 13.58
CA GLN A 123 23.40 -3.50 13.01
C GLN A 123 23.38 -2.07 12.50
N ARG A 124 24.46 -1.31 12.74
CA ARG A 124 24.53 0.12 12.46
C ARG A 124 24.99 0.48 11.05
N ASN A 125 25.60 -0.46 10.34
CA ASN A 125 26.03 -0.25 8.95
C ASN A 125 24.94 -0.79 8.02
N LEU A 126 24.18 0.13 7.43
CA LEU A 126 23.10 -0.20 6.50
C LEU A 126 23.66 -0.50 5.12
N LYS A 127 22.94 -1.34 4.39
CA LYS A 127 23.15 -1.57 2.94
C LYS A 127 22.34 -0.63 2.07
N GLY A 128 21.40 0.10 2.66
CA GLY A 128 20.49 1.01 2.01
C GLY A 128 19.17 1.09 2.75
N ILE A 129 18.20 1.76 2.13
CA ILE A 129 16.84 1.89 2.63
C ILE A 129 15.90 1.16 1.65
N VAL A 130 14.98 0.37 2.18
CA VAL A 130 13.85 -0.17 1.40
C VAL A 130 12.64 0.72 1.65
N ILE A 131 12.07 1.25 0.57
CA ILE A 131 10.77 1.92 0.58
C ILE A 131 9.74 0.86 0.20
N ALA A 132 8.94 0.45 1.16
CA ALA A 132 7.94 -0.58 0.95
C ALA A 132 6.54 0.04 0.89
N ASN A 133 5.95 0.00 -0.29
CA ASN A 133 4.66 0.60 -0.60
C ASN A 133 3.56 -0.45 -0.43
N HIS A 134 2.58 -0.14 0.44
CA HIS A 134 1.55 -1.10 0.79
C HIS A 134 0.47 -1.24 -0.30
N TYR A 135 -0.21 -2.38 -0.31
CA TYR A 135 -1.37 -2.67 -1.15
C TYR A 135 -2.61 -1.90 -0.66
N THR A 136 -3.74 -2.05 -1.36
CA THR A 136 -5.01 -1.41 -1.01
C THR A 136 -5.45 -1.78 0.40
N MET A 137 -5.57 -0.78 1.25
CA MET A 137 -6.11 -0.85 2.60
C MET A 137 -7.30 0.10 2.67
N THR A 138 -8.31 -0.27 3.45
CA THR A 138 -9.51 0.55 3.69
C THR A 138 -9.73 0.79 5.17
N SER A 139 -9.04 0.03 6.01
CA SER A 139 -9.14 0.15 7.46
C SER A 139 -7.88 0.77 8.04
N ASP A 140 -8.07 1.80 8.89
CA ASP A 140 -6.99 2.49 9.58
C ASP A 140 -6.20 1.58 10.55
N VAL A 141 -6.78 0.44 10.94
CA VAL A 141 -6.07 -0.55 11.78
C VAL A 141 -5.03 -1.38 11.01
N GLU A 142 -5.12 -1.42 9.67
CA GLU A 142 -4.23 -2.19 8.82
C GLU A 142 -2.98 -1.42 8.37
N VAL A 143 -3.01 -0.08 8.51
CA VAL A 143 -1.93 0.76 7.99
C VAL A 143 -0.60 0.55 8.71
N PRO A 144 0.52 0.82 8.05
CA PRO A 144 1.86 0.57 8.61
C PRO A 144 2.11 1.17 10.00
N SER A 145 1.62 2.39 10.28
CA SER A 145 1.78 2.99 11.61
C SER A 145 1.09 2.22 12.73
N ASN A 146 0.00 1.53 12.42
CA ASN A 146 -0.82 0.79 13.39
C ASN A 146 -0.50 -0.71 13.44
N MET A 147 0.06 -1.28 12.35
CA MET A 147 0.31 -2.71 12.24
C MET A 147 1.77 -3.02 11.89
N LEU A 148 2.26 -4.15 12.38
CA LEU A 148 3.56 -4.68 11.98
C LEU A 148 3.46 -5.38 10.63
N SER A 149 4.41 -5.11 9.76
CA SER A 149 4.45 -5.64 8.40
C SER A 149 5.54 -6.70 8.19
N MET A 150 5.31 -7.56 7.20
CA MET A 150 6.25 -8.61 6.80
C MET A 150 7.51 -8.05 6.12
N GLU A 151 7.43 -6.87 5.55
CA GLU A 151 8.54 -6.16 4.92
C GLU A 151 9.68 -5.87 5.90
N SER A 152 9.40 -5.93 7.21
CA SER A 152 10.44 -5.93 8.27
C SER A 152 11.53 -6.99 8.07
N ILE A 153 11.28 -8.05 7.26
CA ILE A 153 12.26 -9.10 6.92
C ILE A 153 13.51 -8.52 6.24
N PHE A 154 13.40 -7.41 5.52
CA PHE A 154 14.56 -6.80 4.85
C PHE A 154 15.58 -6.25 5.84
N THR A 155 15.19 -5.98 7.08
CA THR A 155 16.13 -5.60 8.15
C THR A 155 17.15 -6.70 8.45
N MET A 156 16.79 -7.97 8.26
CA MET A 156 17.73 -9.10 8.44
C MET A 156 18.83 -9.11 7.38
N LYS A 157 18.62 -8.41 6.27
CA LYS A 157 19.61 -8.25 5.21
C LYS A 157 20.43 -6.97 5.37
N GLY A 158 20.16 -6.18 6.42
CA GLY A 158 20.89 -4.95 6.75
C GLY A 158 20.31 -3.69 6.11
N TYR A 159 19.05 -3.71 5.69
CA TYR A 159 18.35 -2.52 5.20
C TYR A 159 17.53 -1.88 6.31
N ALA A 160 17.45 -0.55 6.36
CA ALA A 160 16.32 0.10 6.99
C ALA A 160 15.08 -0.09 6.10
N VAL A 161 13.90 -0.12 6.70
CA VAL A 161 12.63 -0.21 5.93
C VAL A 161 11.73 0.93 6.36
N ILE A 162 11.18 1.65 5.41
CA ILE A 162 10.17 2.67 5.62
C ILE A 162 8.89 2.32 4.90
N MET A 163 7.78 2.58 5.55
CA MET A 163 6.43 2.28 5.05
C MET A 163 5.52 3.46 5.37
N PRO A 164 5.16 4.31 4.39
CA PRO A 164 4.18 5.38 4.57
C PRO A 164 2.77 4.82 4.70
N ASP A 165 1.88 5.52 5.42
CA ASP A 165 0.46 5.17 5.49
C ASP A 165 -0.34 5.70 4.29
N TYR A 166 0.21 6.62 3.52
CA TYR A 166 -0.41 7.49 2.50
C TYR A 166 -1.39 8.52 3.10
N VAL A 167 -1.75 9.53 2.31
CA VAL A 167 -2.79 10.50 2.66
C VAL A 167 -4.12 9.78 2.89
N GLY A 168 -4.86 10.23 3.88
CA GLY A 168 -6.15 9.67 4.24
C GLY A 168 -6.10 8.55 5.28
N TYR A 169 -4.90 8.20 5.79
CA TYR A 169 -4.74 7.17 6.83
C TYR A 169 -3.82 7.64 7.96
N GLY A 170 -3.85 6.92 9.09
CA GLY A 170 -3.04 7.24 10.25
C GLY A 170 -3.32 8.64 10.78
N LEU A 171 -2.30 9.50 10.85
CA LEU A 171 -2.47 10.88 11.31
C LEU A 171 -3.32 11.75 10.37
N SER A 172 -3.38 11.43 9.08
CA SER A 172 -4.20 12.13 8.10
C SER A 172 -5.56 11.45 7.84
N ARG A 173 -6.04 10.62 8.74
CA ARG A 173 -7.27 9.82 8.59
C ARG A 173 -8.54 10.63 8.30
N ASN A 174 -8.54 11.91 8.62
CA ASN A 174 -9.67 12.81 8.37
C ASN A 174 -9.74 13.29 6.91
N GLU A 175 -8.64 13.13 6.16
CA GLU A 175 -8.61 13.42 4.73
C GLU A 175 -9.20 12.27 3.92
N VAL A 176 -9.69 12.54 2.73
CA VAL A 176 -10.05 11.50 1.77
C VAL A 176 -8.78 10.82 1.29
N HIS A 177 -8.80 9.48 1.18
CA HIS A 177 -7.66 8.77 0.58
C HIS A 177 -7.69 8.93 -0.94
N PRO A 178 -6.69 9.62 -1.56
CA PRO A 178 -6.65 9.84 -2.99
C PRO A 178 -6.19 8.56 -3.72
N TYR A 179 -7.08 7.56 -3.70
CA TYR A 179 -6.79 6.23 -4.24
C TYR A 179 -6.49 6.30 -5.73
N LEU A 180 -5.45 5.62 -6.18
CA LEU A 180 -4.87 5.65 -7.53
C LEU A 180 -4.24 7.00 -7.94
N HIS A 181 -4.31 8.06 -7.16
CA HIS A 181 -3.51 9.25 -7.39
C HIS A 181 -2.05 8.96 -6.99
N TRP A 182 -1.31 8.28 -7.86
CA TRP A 182 0.03 7.79 -7.56
C TRP A 182 1.00 8.89 -7.11
N ARG A 183 0.81 10.12 -7.60
CA ARG A 183 1.68 11.25 -7.26
C ARG A 183 1.64 11.59 -5.79
N SER A 184 0.47 11.69 -5.17
CA SER A 184 0.37 11.99 -3.74
C SER A 184 0.88 10.84 -2.87
N ALA A 185 0.60 9.59 -3.24
CA ALA A 185 1.11 8.44 -2.51
C ALA A 185 2.65 8.33 -2.61
N ALA A 186 3.21 8.55 -3.81
CA ALA A 186 4.66 8.59 -4.00
C ALA A 186 5.30 9.77 -3.25
N GLN A 187 4.65 10.95 -3.21
CA GLN A 187 5.13 12.10 -2.45
C GLN A 187 5.28 11.77 -0.96
N THR A 188 4.27 11.11 -0.35
CA THR A 188 4.39 10.72 1.07
C THR A 188 5.59 9.79 1.31
N ALA A 189 5.87 8.88 0.38
CA ALA A 189 7.01 7.96 0.48
C ALA A 189 8.36 8.68 0.33
N VAL A 190 8.47 9.62 -0.60
CA VAL A 190 9.68 10.42 -0.83
C VAL A 190 9.92 11.37 0.33
N ASP A 191 8.88 12.03 0.85
CA ASP A 191 9.00 12.92 2.02
C ASP A 191 9.46 12.14 3.27
N MET A 192 8.94 10.92 3.48
CA MET A 192 9.40 10.05 4.55
C MET A 192 10.87 9.66 4.38
N LEU A 193 11.29 9.33 3.15
CA LEU A 193 12.68 9.02 2.83
C LEU A 193 13.60 10.19 3.14
N ASN A 194 13.21 11.41 2.77
CA ASN A 194 14.00 12.61 2.96
C ASN A 194 14.15 13.04 4.44
N CYS A 195 13.29 12.52 5.32
CA CYS A 195 13.47 12.67 6.77
C CYS A 195 14.39 11.60 7.40
N MET A 196 14.76 10.54 6.65
CA MET A 196 15.55 9.45 7.22
C MET A 196 16.99 9.81 7.61
N PRO A 197 17.71 10.70 6.90
CA PRO A 197 19.06 11.09 7.30
C PRO A 197 19.15 11.54 8.76
N ASP A 198 18.33 12.47 9.20
CA ASP A 198 18.33 13.00 10.57
C ASP A 198 18.08 11.89 11.60
N LEU A 199 17.13 10.99 11.31
CA LEU A 199 16.81 9.87 12.18
C LEU A 199 17.99 8.88 12.28
N LEU A 200 18.58 8.54 11.15
CA LEU A 200 19.69 7.59 11.08
C LEU A 200 20.94 8.14 11.76
N ASP A 201 21.25 9.40 11.54
CA ASP A 201 22.39 10.08 12.16
C ASP A 201 22.21 10.19 13.69
N TYR A 202 21.00 10.52 14.16
CA TYR A 202 20.69 10.53 15.58
C TYR A 202 20.95 9.19 16.27
N TYR A 203 20.59 8.09 15.61
CA TYR A 203 20.83 6.76 16.14
C TYR A 203 22.23 6.21 15.84
N GLY A 204 23.08 6.97 15.16
CA GLY A 204 24.45 6.58 14.81
C GLY A 204 24.53 5.44 13.79
N TYR A 205 23.66 5.48 12.78
CA TYR A 205 23.76 4.58 11.64
C TYR A 205 24.68 5.16 10.56
N SER A 206 25.45 4.28 9.92
CA SER A 206 26.11 4.56 8.65
C SER A 206 25.28 3.97 7.52
N TYR A 207 24.98 4.75 6.49
CA TYR A 207 24.11 4.36 5.39
C TYR A 207 24.59 4.93 4.06
N PRO A 208 24.45 4.18 2.95
CA PRO A 208 24.63 4.71 1.60
C PRO A 208 23.35 5.45 1.15
N ILE A 209 23.46 6.23 0.08
CA ILE A 209 22.34 6.88 -0.59
C ILE A 209 21.49 5.90 -1.44
N ASP A 210 21.72 4.61 -1.29
CA ASP A 210 21.10 3.55 -2.06
C ASP A 210 19.72 3.20 -1.53
N VAL A 211 18.73 3.21 -2.41
CA VAL A 211 17.35 2.80 -2.09
C VAL A 211 16.90 1.64 -2.96
N VAL A 212 16.06 0.79 -2.39
CA VAL A 212 15.29 -0.23 -3.10
C VAL A 212 13.83 0.11 -2.93
N VAL A 213 13.11 0.24 -4.02
CA VAL A 213 11.69 0.55 -4.01
C VAL A 213 10.91 -0.74 -4.27
N ALA A 214 9.93 -1.03 -3.44
CA ALA A 214 9.12 -2.23 -3.58
C ALA A 214 7.64 -1.94 -3.30
N GLY A 215 6.74 -2.66 -3.98
CA GLY A 215 5.31 -2.57 -3.74
C GLY A 215 4.52 -3.61 -4.52
N TYR A 216 3.27 -3.81 -4.10
CA TYR A 216 2.37 -4.74 -4.77
C TYR A 216 0.97 -4.14 -4.86
N SER A 217 0.21 -4.50 -5.92
CA SER A 217 -1.13 -3.97 -6.18
C SER A 217 -1.07 -2.44 -6.22
N GLN A 218 -1.90 -1.71 -5.47
CA GLN A 218 -1.76 -0.25 -5.32
C GLN A 218 -0.31 0.16 -5.07
N GLY A 219 0.37 -0.53 -4.14
CA GLY A 219 1.78 -0.27 -3.82
C GLY A 219 2.73 -0.52 -5.00
N GLY A 220 2.38 -1.37 -5.95
CA GLY A 220 3.14 -1.57 -7.19
C GLY A 220 3.14 -0.32 -8.06
N ALA A 221 1.97 0.29 -8.26
CA ALA A 221 1.85 1.56 -8.98
C ALA A 221 2.53 2.71 -8.25
N VAL A 222 2.40 2.76 -6.90
CA VAL A 222 3.10 3.75 -6.07
C VAL A 222 4.61 3.55 -6.13
N ALA A 223 5.11 2.31 -6.11
CA ALA A 223 6.55 2.02 -6.21
C ALA A 223 7.15 2.53 -7.54
N LEU A 224 6.42 2.36 -8.64
CA LEU A 224 6.80 2.95 -9.93
C LEU A 224 6.82 4.49 -9.84
N GLY A 225 5.80 5.10 -9.23
CA GLY A 225 5.72 6.54 -9.03
C GLY A 225 6.84 7.10 -8.15
N VAL A 226 7.19 6.39 -7.05
CA VAL A 226 8.33 6.75 -6.19
C VAL A 226 9.64 6.71 -6.96
N THR A 227 9.85 5.64 -7.75
CA THR A 227 11.05 5.51 -8.59
C THR A 227 11.17 6.67 -9.55
N ARG A 228 10.08 6.98 -10.25
CA ARG A 228 10.01 8.11 -11.17
C ARG A 228 10.32 9.44 -10.48
N MET A 229 9.72 9.72 -9.32
CA MET A 229 10.00 10.96 -8.58
C MET A 229 11.47 11.08 -8.17
N LEU A 230 12.08 10.00 -7.70
CA LEU A 230 13.50 10.01 -7.31
C LEU A 230 14.42 10.20 -8.51
N GLU A 231 14.11 9.64 -9.66
CA GLU A 231 14.89 9.81 -10.89
C GLU A 231 14.75 11.20 -11.52
N GLU A 232 13.53 11.78 -11.49
CA GLU A 232 13.25 13.08 -12.09
C GLU A 232 13.62 14.26 -11.19
N LEU A 233 13.26 14.19 -9.89
CA LEU A 233 13.24 15.35 -9.00
C LEU A 233 14.27 15.31 -7.89
N ASP A 234 14.61 14.13 -7.37
CA ASP A 234 15.51 13.97 -6.22
C ASP A 234 16.71 13.08 -6.53
N LYS A 235 17.74 13.71 -7.11
CA LYS A 235 18.98 13.00 -7.47
C LYS A 235 19.91 12.73 -6.29
N HIS A 236 19.50 13.05 -5.06
CA HIS A 236 20.27 12.71 -3.87
C HIS A 236 20.27 11.20 -3.62
N TRP A 237 19.12 10.55 -3.83
CA TRP A 237 18.95 9.12 -3.65
C TRP A 237 19.16 8.34 -4.95
N VAL A 238 19.77 7.17 -4.85
CA VAL A 238 20.02 6.29 -6.00
C VAL A 238 19.15 5.07 -5.92
N VAL A 239 18.17 4.96 -6.81
CA VAL A 239 17.34 3.76 -6.90
C VAL A 239 18.16 2.63 -7.49
N ARG A 240 18.45 1.63 -6.69
CA ARG A 240 19.23 0.45 -7.12
C ARG A 240 18.36 -0.60 -7.78
N LYS A 241 17.12 -0.71 -7.33
CA LYS A 241 16.15 -1.67 -7.88
C LYS A 241 14.73 -1.24 -7.56
N LEU A 242 13.86 -1.41 -8.54
CA LEU A 242 12.41 -1.39 -8.38
C LEU A 242 11.87 -2.83 -8.42
N TYR A 243 11.02 -3.18 -7.46
CA TYR A 243 10.21 -4.40 -7.47
C TYR A 243 8.74 -4.01 -7.39
N ALA A 244 8.02 -4.15 -8.51
CA ALA A 244 6.63 -3.75 -8.60
C ALA A 244 5.77 -4.95 -9.04
N GLY A 245 4.88 -5.38 -8.16
CA GLY A 245 4.01 -6.53 -8.40
C GLY A 245 2.58 -6.12 -8.69
N ALA A 246 2.00 -6.61 -9.80
CA ALA A 246 0.58 -6.51 -10.15
C ALA A 246 -0.04 -5.12 -9.90
N GLY A 247 0.68 -4.05 -10.25
CA GLY A 247 0.23 -2.68 -10.03
C GLY A 247 -0.79 -2.23 -11.07
N PRO A 248 -1.78 -1.41 -10.67
CA PRO A 248 -2.66 -0.72 -11.61
C PRO A 248 -1.91 0.46 -12.27
N TYR A 249 -0.99 0.14 -13.19
CA TYR A 249 -0.18 1.13 -13.90
C TYR A 249 -0.96 1.88 -14.97
N ASP A 250 -2.01 1.23 -15.49
CA ASP A 250 -2.96 1.77 -16.46
C ASP A 250 -4.39 1.66 -15.90
N PRO A 251 -4.78 2.57 -15.00
CA PRO A 251 -6.11 2.54 -14.42
C PRO A 251 -7.21 2.81 -15.43
N ALA A 252 -6.95 3.62 -16.48
CA ALA A 252 -7.92 3.87 -17.55
C ALA A 252 -8.18 2.59 -18.37
N GLY A 253 -7.13 1.85 -18.76
CA GLY A 253 -7.28 0.56 -19.42
C GLY A 253 -7.97 -0.48 -18.53
N THR A 254 -7.72 -0.47 -17.21
CA THR A 254 -8.43 -1.32 -16.25
C THR A 254 -9.91 -1.00 -16.17
N TYR A 255 -10.27 0.28 -16.20
CA TYR A 255 -11.68 0.72 -16.19
C TYR A 255 -12.42 0.22 -17.43
N LEU A 256 -11.88 0.41 -18.63
CA LEU A 256 -12.47 -0.09 -19.88
C LEU A 256 -12.61 -1.61 -19.88
N TYR A 257 -11.59 -2.33 -19.40
CA TYR A 257 -11.63 -3.79 -19.27
C TYR A 257 -12.76 -4.26 -18.33
N SER A 258 -12.95 -3.53 -17.22
CA SER A 258 -14.00 -3.83 -16.23
C SER A 258 -15.39 -3.52 -16.77
N LEU A 259 -15.54 -2.42 -17.54
CA LEU A 259 -16.82 -2.06 -18.20
C LEU A 259 -17.23 -3.13 -19.22
N GLU A 260 -16.29 -3.58 -20.07
CA GLU A 260 -16.56 -4.62 -21.08
C GLU A 260 -17.06 -5.92 -20.44
N ARG A 261 -16.53 -6.26 -19.25
CA ARG A 261 -16.90 -7.47 -18.52
C ARG A 261 -18.06 -7.27 -17.56
N ASN A 262 -18.45 -6.01 -17.32
CA ASN A 262 -19.39 -5.62 -16.27
C ASN A 262 -19.01 -6.21 -14.90
N GLU A 263 -17.70 -6.29 -14.59
CA GLU A 263 -17.21 -6.95 -13.39
C GLU A 263 -15.97 -6.23 -12.82
N MET A 264 -15.93 -6.13 -11.48
CA MET A 264 -14.79 -5.61 -10.73
C MET A 264 -14.35 -6.63 -9.67
N GLY A 265 -13.11 -7.09 -9.76
CA GLY A 265 -12.57 -8.12 -8.86
C GLY A 265 -12.48 -7.68 -7.39
N ILE A 266 -12.36 -6.36 -7.13
CA ILE A 266 -12.44 -5.76 -5.79
C ILE A 266 -13.47 -4.63 -5.81
N PRO A 267 -14.76 -4.90 -5.55
CA PRO A 267 -15.80 -3.87 -5.54
C PRO A 267 -15.52 -2.68 -4.62
N ALA A 268 -14.90 -2.91 -3.46
CA ALA A 268 -14.48 -1.85 -2.55
C ALA A 268 -13.54 -0.80 -3.19
N ALA A 269 -12.86 -1.13 -4.30
CA ALA A 269 -12.02 -0.18 -5.01
C ALA A 269 -12.84 0.88 -5.77
N ILE A 270 -14.06 0.56 -6.19
CA ILE A 270 -14.91 1.48 -6.97
C ILE A 270 -15.11 2.82 -6.24
N PRO A 271 -15.67 2.85 -5.02
CA PRO A 271 -15.87 4.11 -4.30
C PRO A 271 -14.55 4.80 -3.91
N LEU A 272 -13.49 4.04 -3.65
CA LEU A 272 -12.17 4.61 -3.37
C LEU A 272 -11.61 5.36 -4.60
N ILE A 273 -11.76 4.79 -5.80
CA ILE A 273 -11.31 5.40 -7.05
C ILE A 273 -12.10 6.67 -7.33
N VAL A 274 -13.42 6.56 -7.38
CA VAL A 274 -14.29 7.67 -7.79
C VAL A 274 -14.15 8.85 -6.84
N MET A 275 -14.36 8.62 -5.54
CA MET A 275 -14.36 9.70 -4.56
C MET A 275 -12.94 10.18 -4.22
N GLY A 276 -11.95 9.27 -4.24
CA GLY A 276 -10.55 9.63 -4.02
C GLY A 276 -9.98 10.52 -5.14
N LEU A 277 -10.34 10.26 -6.39
CA LEU A 277 -9.93 11.10 -7.53
C LEU A 277 -10.76 12.37 -7.59
N SER A 278 -12.06 12.31 -7.23
CA SER A 278 -12.89 13.52 -7.13
C SER A 278 -12.29 14.53 -6.16
N ASP A 279 -11.90 14.08 -4.97
CA ASP A 279 -11.25 14.93 -3.96
C ASP A 279 -9.89 15.43 -4.45
N ALA A 280 -9.06 14.55 -5.01
CA ALA A 280 -7.71 14.89 -5.46
C ALA A 280 -7.67 15.98 -6.54
N TYR A 281 -8.69 16.04 -7.39
CA TYR A 281 -8.78 16.97 -8.54
C TYR A 281 -9.91 18.02 -8.43
N ASP A 282 -10.60 18.06 -7.29
CA ASP A 282 -11.72 18.99 -7.03
C ASP A 282 -12.83 18.89 -8.12
N LEU A 283 -13.23 17.64 -8.45
CA LEU A 283 -14.18 17.40 -9.54
C LEU A 283 -15.64 17.61 -9.14
N GLY A 284 -15.94 17.61 -7.84
CA GLY A 284 -17.30 17.80 -7.33
C GLY A 284 -18.24 16.62 -7.65
N PHE A 285 -17.72 15.39 -7.76
CA PHE A 285 -18.55 14.21 -7.95
C PHE A 285 -19.41 13.94 -6.71
N GLU A 286 -20.69 13.67 -6.94
CA GLU A 286 -21.64 13.33 -5.89
C GLU A 286 -21.88 11.81 -5.84
N LEU A 287 -22.10 11.24 -4.66
CA LEU A 287 -22.24 9.79 -4.48
C LEU A 287 -23.39 9.21 -5.33
N GLN A 288 -24.54 9.91 -5.40
CA GLN A 288 -25.71 9.48 -6.14
C GLN A 288 -25.52 9.46 -7.66
N ASP A 289 -24.54 10.19 -8.18
CA ASP A 289 -24.24 10.20 -9.61
C ASP A 289 -23.54 8.90 -10.04
N PHE A 290 -22.86 8.25 -9.11
CA PHE A 290 -22.03 7.07 -9.39
C PHE A 290 -22.57 5.78 -8.81
N PHE A 291 -23.21 5.82 -7.63
CA PHE A 291 -23.45 4.59 -6.86
C PHE A 291 -24.93 4.28 -6.66
N LEU A 292 -25.21 2.98 -6.69
CA LEU A 292 -26.51 2.41 -6.32
C LEU A 292 -26.50 1.91 -4.88
N GLU A 293 -27.71 1.55 -4.38
CA GLU A 293 -27.85 0.84 -3.10
C GLU A 293 -27.25 -0.57 -3.20
N PRO A 294 -26.66 -1.12 -2.15
CA PRO A 294 -26.61 -0.56 -0.79
C PRO A 294 -25.41 0.39 -0.54
N LEU A 295 -24.50 0.58 -1.50
CA LEU A 295 -23.29 1.40 -1.31
C LEU A 295 -23.63 2.87 -1.04
N LEU A 296 -24.61 3.43 -1.77
CA LEU A 296 -24.98 4.84 -1.66
C LEU A 296 -25.33 5.24 -0.22
N SER A 297 -26.25 4.50 0.43
CA SER A 297 -26.66 4.80 1.81
C SER A 297 -25.64 4.44 2.88
N ASN A 298 -24.61 3.64 2.56
CA ASN A 298 -23.66 3.15 3.54
C ASN A 298 -22.21 3.64 3.29
N TYR A 299 -22.01 4.56 2.36
CA TYR A 299 -20.68 5.03 1.99
C TYR A 299 -19.88 5.54 3.20
N ASP A 300 -20.47 6.42 4.00
CA ASP A 300 -19.81 7.01 5.17
C ASP A 300 -19.44 5.94 6.20
N GLU A 301 -20.30 4.96 6.42
CA GLU A 301 -20.03 3.87 7.36
C GLU A 301 -18.94 2.95 6.81
N TRP A 302 -19.07 2.49 5.55
CA TRP A 302 -18.22 1.43 5.02
C TRP A 302 -16.85 1.94 4.54
N ILE A 303 -16.83 3.12 3.94
CA ILE A 303 -15.62 3.74 3.35
C ILE A 303 -15.12 4.89 4.23
N GLY A 304 -15.97 5.88 4.50
CA GLY A 304 -15.60 7.10 5.22
C GLY A 304 -15.09 6.85 6.63
N SER A 305 -15.67 5.88 7.34
CA SER A 305 -15.27 5.53 8.72
C SER A 305 -13.87 4.94 8.84
N LYS A 306 -13.37 4.32 7.76
CA LYS A 306 -12.07 3.60 7.72
C LYS A 306 -11.93 2.50 8.78
N GLN A 307 -13.06 1.87 9.13
CA GLN A 307 -13.11 0.80 10.12
C GLN A 307 -13.13 -0.60 9.50
N TYR A 308 -13.56 -0.71 8.25
CA TYR A 308 -13.75 -1.99 7.57
C TYR A 308 -12.60 -2.27 6.61
N THR A 309 -12.17 -3.52 6.60
CA THR A 309 -11.18 -4.02 5.63
C THR A 309 -11.81 -4.17 4.25
N VAL A 310 -11.00 -4.21 3.20
CA VAL A 310 -11.44 -4.49 1.82
C VAL A 310 -12.35 -5.72 1.75
N ALA A 311 -12.00 -6.79 2.45
CA ALA A 311 -12.78 -8.04 2.45
C ALA A 311 -14.16 -7.86 3.10
N GLU A 312 -14.24 -7.08 4.18
CA GLU A 312 -15.52 -6.80 4.85
C GLU A 312 -16.41 -5.88 4.02
N ILE A 313 -15.83 -4.89 3.34
CA ILE A 313 -16.57 -4.01 2.43
C ILE A 313 -17.11 -4.81 1.24
N ASN A 314 -16.27 -5.65 0.60
CA ASN A 314 -16.72 -6.51 -0.51
C ASN A 314 -17.85 -7.45 -0.09
N GLU A 315 -17.79 -8.03 1.14
CA GLU A 315 -18.86 -8.85 1.68
C GLU A 315 -20.15 -8.05 1.88
N LYS A 316 -20.04 -6.79 2.34
CA LYS A 316 -21.20 -5.89 2.55
C LYS A 316 -21.82 -5.42 1.22
N MET A 317 -21.01 -5.13 0.21
CA MET A 317 -21.49 -4.76 -1.12
C MET A 317 -22.20 -5.91 -1.82
N GLY A 318 -21.80 -7.15 -1.58
CA GLY A 318 -22.52 -8.36 -1.97
C GLY A 318 -22.48 -8.71 -3.45
N SER A 319 -21.88 -7.88 -4.31
CA SER A 319 -21.77 -8.10 -5.76
C SER A 319 -20.40 -7.69 -6.28
N THR A 320 -19.97 -8.32 -7.37
CA THR A 320 -18.84 -7.92 -8.20
C THR A 320 -19.28 -7.30 -9.53
N ILE A 321 -20.58 -7.31 -9.80
CA ILE A 321 -21.19 -6.82 -11.05
C ILE A 321 -21.33 -5.31 -10.98
N MET A 322 -20.67 -4.61 -11.90
CA MET A 322 -20.63 -3.14 -11.87
C MET A 322 -22.02 -2.50 -12.02
N SER A 323 -22.87 -3.06 -12.87
CA SER A 323 -24.23 -2.55 -13.09
C SER A 323 -25.20 -2.79 -11.90
N GLU A 324 -24.80 -3.54 -10.88
CA GLU A 324 -25.51 -3.68 -9.61
C GLU A 324 -25.01 -2.69 -8.55
N LEU A 325 -23.87 -2.03 -8.78
CA LEU A 325 -23.21 -1.14 -7.84
C LEU A 325 -23.16 0.31 -8.30
N MET A 326 -23.16 0.54 -9.62
CA MET A 326 -23.00 1.84 -10.24
C MET A 326 -24.22 2.22 -11.08
N THR A 327 -24.42 3.53 -11.22
CA THR A 327 -25.49 4.09 -12.04
C THR A 327 -25.27 3.79 -13.53
N PRO A 328 -26.32 3.73 -14.36
CA PRO A 328 -26.18 3.58 -15.80
C PRO A 328 -25.33 4.70 -16.42
N GLU A 329 -25.48 5.93 -15.94
CA GLU A 329 -24.73 7.10 -16.39
C GLU A 329 -23.23 6.99 -16.14
N ALA A 330 -22.84 6.38 -15.02
CA ALA A 330 -21.43 6.15 -14.68
C ALA A 330 -20.81 4.98 -15.47
N LEU A 331 -21.63 4.13 -16.09
CA LEU A 331 -21.18 2.98 -16.90
C LEU A 331 -21.24 3.25 -18.41
N ASP A 332 -21.93 4.29 -18.83
CA ASP A 332 -22.07 4.68 -20.25
C ASP A 332 -20.88 5.55 -20.67
N THR A 333 -19.97 5.01 -21.47
CA THR A 333 -18.75 5.71 -21.92
C THR A 333 -19.04 6.95 -22.77
N ASP A 334 -20.26 7.10 -23.32
CA ASP A 334 -20.68 8.28 -24.07
C ASP A 334 -21.31 9.36 -23.15
N HIS A 335 -21.51 9.04 -21.88
CA HIS A 335 -22.04 9.98 -20.90
C HIS A 335 -20.92 10.85 -20.31
N PRO A 336 -21.11 12.19 -20.16
CA PRO A 336 -20.07 13.11 -19.68
C PRO A 336 -19.46 12.71 -18.31
N LEU A 337 -20.24 12.05 -17.47
CA LEU A 337 -19.78 11.59 -16.15
C LEU A 337 -18.72 10.48 -16.27
N ALA A 338 -18.99 9.47 -17.10
CA ALA A 338 -18.05 8.37 -17.34
C ALA A 338 -16.83 8.84 -18.15
N GLU A 339 -17.03 9.76 -19.12
CA GLU A 339 -15.95 10.39 -19.86
C GLU A 339 -15.00 11.14 -18.91
N MET A 340 -15.53 11.96 -17.97
CA MET A 340 -14.71 12.65 -16.98
C MET A 340 -13.94 11.69 -16.08
N LEU A 341 -14.58 10.62 -15.60
CA LEU A 341 -13.90 9.60 -14.81
C LEU A 341 -12.77 8.93 -15.60
N TYR A 342 -13.01 8.59 -16.87
CA TYR A 342 -11.99 8.00 -17.74
C TYR A 342 -10.79 8.94 -17.94
N GLU A 343 -11.03 10.21 -18.22
CA GLU A 343 -9.99 11.23 -18.37
C GLU A 343 -9.12 11.33 -17.10
N VAL A 344 -9.75 11.37 -15.95
CA VAL A 344 -9.01 11.44 -14.67
C VAL A 344 -8.20 10.18 -14.41
N LEU A 345 -8.73 9.00 -14.75
CA LEU A 345 -7.99 7.75 -14.68
C LEU A 345 -6.78 7.77 -15.65
N LEU A 346 -6.95 8.32 -16.84
CA LEU A 346 -5.88 8.50 -17.81
C LEU A 346 -4.76 9.41 -17.28
N TRP A 347 -5.10 10.53 -16.59
CA TRP A 347 -4.11 11.41 -15.93
C TRP A 347 -3.32 10.68 -14.84
N ASN A 348 -3.88 9.63 -14.26
CA ASN A 348 -3.23 8.80 -13.25
C ASN A 348 -2.56 7.53 -13.84
N SER A 349 -2.58 7.38 -15.15
CA SER A 349 -1.79 6.35 -15.82
C SER A 349 -0.29 6.64 -15.65
N ASN A 350 0.46 5.63 -15.23
CA ASN A 350 1.90 5.73 -15.00
C ASN A 350 2.70 4.88 -16.00
N ILE A 351 2.20 4.80 -17.24
CA ILE A 351 2.86 4.15 -18.37
C ILE A 351 3.67 5.16 -19.17
N GLY A 352 4.60 4.68 -20.01
CA GLY A 352 5.38 5.53 -20.91
C GLY A 352 6.49 6.34 -20.24
N TYR A 353 6.84 6.05 -18.99
CA TYR A 353 8.01 6.60 -18.33
C TYR A 353 9.25 5.78 -18.68
N ASP A 354 10.32 6.46 -19.09
CA ASP A 354 11.62 5.86 -19.38
C ASP A 354 12.41 5.64 -18.07
N LEU A 355 12.24 4.44 -17.49
CA LEU A 355 12.91 4.05 -16.25
C LEU A 355 14.43 3.96 -16.44
N GLN A 356 15.19 4.62 -15.57
CA GLN A 356 16.64 4.59 -15.56
C GLN A 356 17.21 3.50 -14.63
N SER A 357 16.40 3.04 -13.69
CA SER A 357 16.79 2.05 -12.68
C SER A 357 16.36 0.64 -13.10
N PRO A 358 17.15 -0.40 -12.73
CA PRO A 358 16.75 -1.79 -12.95
C PRO A 358 15.39 -2.10 -12.29
N ALA A 359 14.41 -2.53 -13.07
CA ALA A 359 13.05 -2.80 -12.63
C ALA A 359 12.67 -4.27 -12.84
N TYR A 360 11.89 -4.79 -11.90
CA TYR A 360 11.35 -6.15 -11.92
C TYR A 360 9.84 -6.07 -11.73
N PHE A 361 9.10 -6.34 -12.80
CA PHE A 361 7.64 -6.41 -12.79
C PHE A 361 7.19 -7.85 -12.64
N LEU A 362 6.28 -8.11 -11.72
CA LEU A 362 5.77 -9.43 -11.37
C LEU A 362 4.25 -9.40 -11.45
N HIS A 363 3.65 -10.20 -12.32
CA HIS A 363 2.20 -10.25 -12.49
C HIS A 363 1.74 -11.69 -12.73
N SER A 364 0.60 -12.08 -12.15
CA SER A 364 -0.04 -13.36 -12.44
C SER A 364 -0.82 -13.25 -13.75
N VAL A 365 -0.69 -14.23 -14.62
CA VAL A 365 -1.49 -14.28 -15.87
C VAL A 365 -2.99 -14.55 -15.61
N THR A 366 -3.34 -14.93 -14.39
CA THR A 366 -4.71 -15.19 -13.94
C THR A 366 -5.14 -14.22 -12.83
N ASP A 367 -4.60 -12.99 -12.84
CA ASP A 367 -5.01 -11.98 -11.88
C ASP A 367 -6.40 -11.45 -12.25
N GLU A 368 -7.37 -11.69 -11.36
CA GLU A 368 -8.77 -11.28 -11.55
C GLU A 368 -9.05 -9.89 -10.95
N VAL A 369 -8.06 -9.30 -10.26
CA VAL A 369 -8.21 -8.03 -9.56
C VAL A 369 -7.59 -6.88 -10.37
N VAL A 370 -6.31 -7.01 -10.67
CA VAL A 370 -5.58 -6.10 -11.55
C VAL A 370 -5.27 -6.87 -12.83
N PRO A 371 -5.95 -6.60 -13.95
CA PRO A 371 -5.74 -7.33 -15.19
C PRO A 371 -4.30 -7.26 -15.67
N LEU A 372 -3.80 -8.35 -16.25
CA LEU A 372 -2.44 -8.46 -16.76
C LEU A 372 -2.09 -7.34 -17.76
N LEU A 373 -3.11 -6.82 -18.47
CA LEU A 373 -2.95 -5.70 -19.42
C LEU A 373 -2.20 -4.50 -18.81
N ASN A 374 -2.27 -4.27 -17.49
CA ASN A 374 -1.53 -3.20 -16.83
C ASN A 374 -0.02 -3.35 -16.99
N SER A 375 0.49 -4.56 -16.80
CA SER A 375 1.92 -4.84 -17.02
C SER A 375 2.29 -4.90 -18.48
N GLU A 376 1.39 -5.40 -19.33
CA GLU A 376 1.60 -5.45 -20.78
C GLU A 376 1.65 -4.03 -21.38
N ASN A 377 0.70 -3.17 -21.04
CA ASN A 377 0.67 -1.76 -21.47
C ASN A 377 1.89 -0.99 -20.97
N LEU A 378 2.29 -1.21 -19.71
CA LEU A 378 3.47 -0.60 -19.14
C LEU A 378 4.73 -0.99 -19.93
N ILE A 379 4.95 -2.29 -20.16
CA ILE A 379 6.14 -2.80 -20.86
C ILE A 379 6.15 -2.35 -22.33
N ASN A 380 4.99 -2.40 -23.00
CA ASN A 380 4.86 -2.00 -24.41
C ASN A 380 5.08 -0.49 -24.61
N ALA A 381 4.82 0.33 -23.60
CA ALA A 381 5.04 1.77 -23.65
C ALA A 381 6.47 2.17 -23.26
N MET A 382 7.30 1.25 -22.75
CA MET A 382 8.71 1.53 -22.45
C MET A 382 9.53 1.59 -23.77
N PRO A 383 10.57 2.44 -23.81
CA PRO A 383 11.51 2.43 -24.93
C PRO A 383 12.17 1.06 -25.10
N ASN A 384 12.37 0.62 -26.35
CA ASN A 384 12.87 -0.72 -26.72
C ASN A 384 14.32 -1.04 -26.28
N ASP A 385 15.00 -0.14 -25.60
CA ASP A 385 16.43 -0.26 -25.22
C ASP A 385 16.65 -0.34 -23.69
N THR A 386 15.61 -0.63 -22.90
CA THR A 386 15.71 -0.78 -21.44
C THR A 386 15.65 -2.23 -20.95
#